data_b16d1cf10dfcb4b9784aa943baa51925
#
_entry.id   b16d1cf10dfcb4b9784aa943baa51925
#
_cell.length_a   1.000
_cell.length_b   1.000
_cell.length_c   1.000
_cell.angle_alpha   90.00
_cell.angle_beta   90.00
_cell.angle_gamma   90.00
#
_symmetry.space_group_name_H-M   'P 1'
#
loop_
_entity.id
_entity.type
_entity.pdbx_description
1 polymer ?
#
loop_
_entity_poly.entity_id
_entity_poly.type
_entity_poly.pdbx_seq_one_letter_code
_entity_poly.pdbx_strand_id
1 'polypeptide(L)'
;MRLDSLRQAWNNFFFAEQSPTPVALFRVIYGVLVIATLILLRPDWLNWFGTHAWVSLPTMSTLEPGTRLNLFKIIPQQDAWIEAFFWVFLGSAVLLTLGFLTRLNSIFVFLCLASIQQRNLFITHGGDTFLRVTGFFLMFAPAGAALSVDRLIRIWRGKEGAEIAPRPPWAQRMIQFELSLLYFATFCWKVEGVPWIQGTALYYVYHLDELQRFPVPSWARSAAILRIGSWFALALEFSLGVLIWVKELRYYLLALGLLFHVSLEYSLNVPMFEWDILSAYVLFIEPADLSRVWRWISARAASHLGEPVTVIYDGGAEHLRAQANLLRALDVFRRVTFADLRSASIPISSNVDRKRLIIATPSGARQGFEGLRAAARVLPLLWPLAIPAALRKVRPPGGSSRLAKKN
;
A
#
# COMPACT_ATOMS: atom_id res chain seq x y z
N MET A 1 33.63 11.84 19.90
CA MET A 1 32.45 12.32 19.14
C MET A 1 31.67 13.25 20.08
N ARG A 2 31.44 14.52 19.70
CA ARG A 2 30.76 15.48 20.57
C ARG A 2 29.26 15.12 20.68
N LEU A 3 28.65 15.27 21.84
CA LEU A 3 27.22 15.01 22.08
C LEU A 3 26.31 15.73 21.06
N ASP A 4 26.72 16.92 20.64
CA ASP A 4 26.00 17.69 19.62
C ASP A 4 25.98 17.01 18.25
N SER A 5 27.07 16.35 17.84
CA SER A 5 27.11 15.62 16.58
C SER A 5 26.23 14.37 16.58
N LEU A 6 26.13 13.68 17.72
CA LEU A 6 25.22 12.56 17.90
C LEU A 6 23.75 13.01 17.87
N ARG A 7 23.44 14.10 18.57
CA ARG A 7 22.10 14.70 18.57
C ARG A 7 21.70 15.14 17.17
N GLN A 8 22.63 15.75 16.43
CA GLN A 8 22.38 16.17 15.04
C GLN A 8 22.16 14.97 14.13
N ALA A 9 22.97 13.92 14.24
CA ALA A 9 22.78 12.67 13.47
C ALA A 9 21.43 12.02 13.76
N TRP A 10 21.03 11.94 15.04
CA TRP A 10 19.74 11.47 15.47
C TRP A 10 18.60 12.26 14.85
N ASN A 11 18.65 13.59 14.97
CA ASN A 11 17.62 14.47 14.43
C ASN A 11 17.53 14.36 12.90
N ASN A 12 18.66 14.28 12.21
CA ASN A 12 18.68 14.11 10.77
C ASN A 12 18.09 12.75 10.36
N PHE A 13 18.37 11.69 11.10
CA PHE A 13 17.88 10.35 10.78
C PHE A 13 16.37 10.21 10.97
N PHE A 14 15.83 10.71 12.08
CA PHE A 14 14.42 10.53 12.42
C PHE A 14 13.49 11.65 11.94
N PHE A 15 14.00 12.88 11.86
CA PHE A 15 13.14 14.07 11.70
C PHE A 15 13.47 14.93 10.49
N ALA A 16 14.61 14.72 9.80
CA ALA A 16 14.83 15.43 8.53
C ALA A 16 13.74 15.04 7.52
N GLU A 17 13.04 16.05 7.05
CA GLU A 17 11.89 15.86 6.16
C GLU A 17 12.29 15.18 4.85
N GLN A 18 11.51 14.20 4.45
CA GLN A 18 11.66 13.48 3.18
C GLN A 18 10.31 13.20 2.53
N SER A 19 10.32 12.77 1.27
CA SER A 19 9.08 12.41 0.59
C SER A 19 8.36 11.26 1.30
N PRO A 20 7.06 11.40 1.62
CA PRO A 20 6.27 10.34 2.24
C PRO A 20 5.84 9.25 1.25
N THR A 21 6.29 9.27 0.00
CA THR A 21 5.90 8.31 -1.03
C THR A 21 6.18 6.85 -0.64
N PRO A 22 7.35 6.48 -0.07
CA PRO A 22 7.59 5.09 0.33
C PRO A 22 6.58 4.59 1.36
N VAL A 23 6.29 5.37 2.40
CA VAL A 23 5.34 4.96 3.44
C VAL A 23 3.89 4.97 2.93
N ALA A 24 3.55 5.84 1.99
CA ALA A 24 2.25 5.82 1.33
C ALA A 24 2.07 4.57 0.45
N LEU A 25 3.13 4.15 -0.26
CA LEU A 25 3.11 2.91 -1.04
C LEU A 25 3.06 1.69 -0.11
N PHE A 26 3.83 1.69 0.98
CA PHE A 26 3.74 0.66 2.02
C PHE A 26 2.30 0.53 2.55
N ARG A 27 1.61 1.63 2.86
CA ARG A 27 0.20 1.59 3.28
C ARG A 27 -0.69 0.87 2.27
N VAL A 28 -0.50 1.12 0.96
CA VAL A 28 -1.29 0.45 -0.08
C VAL A 28 -1.03 -1.06 -0.06
N ILE A 29 0.25 -1.46 -0.04
CA ILE A 29 0.64 -2.88 0.02
C ILE A 29 0.10 -3.52 1.30
N TYR A 30 0.32 -2.89 2.45
CA TYR A 30 -0.17 -3.33 3.76
C TYR A 30 -1.69 -3.55 3.77
N GLY A 31 -2.45 -2.58 3.25
CA GLY A 31 -3.90 -2.71 3.18
C GLY A 31 -4.35 -3.85 2.26
N VAL A 32 -3.68 -4.07 1.13
CA VAL A 32 -3.93 -5.22 0.24
C VAL A 32 -3.64 -6.54 0.95
N LEU A 33 -2.55 -6.64 1.71
CA LEU A 33 -2.22 -7.85 2.46
C LEU A 33 -3.25 -8.14 3.56
N VAL A 34 -3.71 -7.13 4.30
CA VAL A 34 -4.80 -7.29 5.27
C VAL A 34 -6.09 -7.77 4.60
N ILE A 35 -6.45 -7.22 3.45
CA ILE A 35 -7.60 -7.67 2.67
C ILE A 35 -7.43 -9.13 2.24
N ALA A 36 -6.25 -9.50 1.73
CA ALA A 36 -5.95 -10.88 1.32
C ALA A 36 -6.06 -11.85 2.50
N THR A 37 -5.49 -11.52 3.66
CA THR A 37 -5.62 -12.31 4.89
C THR A 37 -7.09 -12.50 5.28
N LEU A 38 -7.90 -11.44 5.22
CA LEU A 38 -9.34 -11.54 5.52
C LEU A 38 -10.09 -12.43 4.52
N ILE A 39 -9.76 -12.34 3.22
CA ILE A 39 -10.36 -13.20 2.20
C ILE A 39 -9.99 -14.66 2.45
N LEU A 40 -8.74 -14.96 2.81
CA LEU A 40 -8.31 -16.32 3.14
C LEU A 40 -8.97 -16.86 4.40
N LEU A 41 -9.23 -16.03 5.41
CA LEU A 41 -9.93 -16.42 6.64
C LEU A 41 -11.45 -16.54 6.46
N ARG A 42 -12.01 -15.95 5.40
CA ARG A 42 -13.46 -15.86 5.20
C ARG A 42 -14.21 -17.20 5.23
N PRO A 43 -13.74 -18.27 4.57
CA PRO A 43 -14.47 -19.55 4.54
C PRO A 43 -14.73 -20.10 5.94
N ASP A 44 -13.76 -19.97 6.85
CA ASP A 44 -13.81 -20.51 8.21
C ASP A 44 -13.95 -19.45 9.29
N TRP A 45 -14.42 -18.24 8.93
CA TRP A 45 -14.47 -17.10 9.85
C TRP A 45 -15.22 -17.40 11.15
N LEU A 46 -16.42 -18.00 11.08
CA LEU A 46 -17.18 -18.36 12.26
C LEU A 46 -16.62 -19.61 12.97
N ASN A 47 -15.96 -20.49 12.27
CA ASN A 47 -15.27 -21.64 12.86
C ASN A 47 -14.07 -21.20 13.73
N TRP A 48 -13.44 -20.08 13.36
CA TRP A 48 -12.32 -19.52 14.15
C TRP A 48 -12.79 -18.56 15.25
N PHE A 49 -13.81 -17.76 15.00
CA PHE A 49 -14.14 -16.60 15.83
C PHE A 49 -15.57 -16.59 16.36
N GLY A 50 -16.47 -17.40 15.79
CA GLY A 50 -17.91 -17.44 16.09
C GLY A 50 -18.26 -18.00 17.45
N THR A 51 -19.56 -18.08 17.71
CA THR A 51 -20.13 -18.58 18.98
C THR A 51 -19.74 -20.04 19.25
N HIS A 52 -19.69 -20.85 18.19
CA HIS A 52 -19.27 -22.27 18.24
C HIS A 52 -17.89 -22.49 17.64
N ALA A 53 -16.99 -21.53 17.84
CA ALA A 53 -15.62 -21.62 17.33
C ALA A 53 -14.89 -22.85 17.87
N TRP A 54 -14.01 -23.45 17.06
CA TRP A 54 -13.18 -24.63 17.43
C TRP A 54 -12.43 -24.42 18.75
N VAL A 55 -12.00 -23.20 19.04
CA VAL A 55 -11.46 -22.82 20.35
C VAL A 55 -12.30 -21.69 20.92
N SER A 56 -12.96 -21.94 22.03
CA SER A 56 -13.86 -20.95 22.67
C SER A 56 -13.09 -19.75 23.22
N LEU A 57 -13.74 -18.60 23.34
CA LEU A 57 -13.13 -17.40 23.92
C LEU A 57 -12.71 -17.62 25.39
N PRO A 58 -13.51 -18.29 26.26
CA PRO A 58 -13.09 -18.65 27.60
C PRO A 58 -11.83 -19.52 27.64
N THR A 59 -11.76 -20.56 26.76
CA THR A 59 -10.59 -21.44 26.65
C THR A 59 -9.33 -20.64 26.29
N MET A 60 -9.41 -19.78 25.28
CA MET A 60 -8.27 -18.90 24.92
C MET A 60 -7.86 -17.96 26.05
N SER A 61 -8.82 -17.43 26.79
CA SER A 61 -8.54 -16.55 27.94
C SER A 61 -7.86 -17.28 29.10
N THR A 62 -8.04 -18.60 29.21
CA THR A 62 -7.37 -19.45 30.19
C THR A 62 -5.95 -19.80 29.75
N LEU A 63 -5.75 -20.09 28.44
CA LEU A 63 -4.44 -20.41 27.89
C LEU A 63 -3.49 -19.20 27.89
N GLU A 64 -4.05 -18.01 27.66
CA GLU A 64 -3.32 -16.75 27.65
C GLU A 64 -3.92 -15.76 28.67
N PRO A 65 -3.64 -15.97 29.96
CA PRO A 65 -4.11 -15.06 31.01
C PRO A 65 -3.40 -13.71 30.89
N GLY A 66 -4.13 -12.66 30.59
CA GLY A 66 -3.60 -11.30 30.53
C GLY A 66 -4.57 -10.30 29.93
N THR A 67 -4.31 -9.02 30.24
CA THR A 67 -5.07 -7.88 29.70
C THR A 67 -4.52 -7.49 28.34
N ARG A 68 -4.72 -8.31 27.33
CA ARG A 68 -4.34 -7.98 25.95
C ARG A 68 -5.51 -7.35 25.20
N LEU A 69 -5.19 -6.46 24.26
CA LEU A 69 -6.18 -5.81 23.42
C LEU A 69 -6.95 -6.83 22.58
N ASN A 70 -8.22 -7.02 22.90
CA ASN A 70 -9.09 -7.98 22.21
C ASN A 70 -10.54 -7.50 22.23
N LEU A 71 -11.01 -6.97 21.10
CA LEU A 71 -12.36 -6.46 20.95
C LEU A 71 -13.43 -7.55 21.08
N PHE A 72 -13.09 -8.83 20.83
CA PHE A 72 -14.04 -9.94 21.07
C PHE A 72 -14.45 -10.13 22.52
N LYS A 73 -13.72 -9.54 23.49
CA LYS A 73 -14.12 -9.50 24.90
C LYS A 73 -15.22 -8.45 25.17
N ILE A 74 -15.43 -7.51 24.25
CA ILE A 74 -16.32 -6.37 24.43
C ILE A 74 -17.58 -6.54 23.59
N ILE A 75 -17.47 -7.06 22.35
CA ILE A 75 -18.60 -7.27 21.46
C ILE A 75 -19.45 -8.46 21.92
N PRO A 76 -20.77 -8.43 21.72
CA PRO A 76 -21.65 -9.56 22.06
C PRO A 76 -21.21 -10.84 21.33
N GLN A 77 -21.17 -11.98 22.07
CA GLN A 77 -20.75 -13.27 21.54
C GLN A 77 -21.91 -13.94 20.78
N GLN A 78 -22.32 -13.33 19.66
CA GLN A 78 -23.32 -13.81 18.72
C GLN A 78 -22.75 -13.73 17.31
N ASP A 79 -23.01 -14.71 16.47
CA ASP A 79 -22.43 -14.80 15.12
C ASP A 79 -22.73 -13.56 14.26
N ALA A 80 -23.88 -12.94 14.43
CA ALA A 80 -24.22 -11.70 13.72
C ALA A 80 -23.25 -10.55 14.03
N TRP A 81 -22.82 -10.40 15.29
CA TRP A 81 -21.83 -9.38 15.67
C TRP A 81 -20.43 -9.74 15.20
N ILE A 82 -20.08 -11.03 15.20
CA ILE A 82 -18.82 -11.54 14.68
C ILE A 82 -18.73 -11.33 13.15
N GLU A 83 -19.85 -11.54 12.44
CA GLU A 83 -19.95 -11.20 11.00
C GLU A 83 -19.87 -9.68 10.76
N ALA A 84 -20.55 -8.87 11.56
CA ALA A 84 -20.46 -7.42 11.47
C ALA A 84 -19.01 -6.93 11.68
N PHE A 85 -18.30 -7.52 12.65
CA PHE A 85 -16.87 -7.22 12.88
C PHE A 85 -16.03 -7.51 11.62
N PHE A 86 -16.24 -8.65 10.94
CA PHE A 86 -15.57 -8.97 9.69
C PHE A 86 -15.75 -7.88 8.63
N TRP A 87 -17.01 -7.47 8.40
CA TRP A 87 -17.31 -6.49 7.35
C TRP A 87 -16.82 -5.08 7.68
N VAL A 88 -16.85 -4.69 8.94
CA VAL A 88 -16.27 -3.42 9.41
C VAL A 88 -14.76 -3.44 9.24
N PHE A 89 -14.11 -4.55 9.59
CA PHE A 89 -12.67 -4.71 9.42
C PHE A 89 -12.27 -4.67 7.93
N LEU A 90 -12.95 -5.44 7.08
CA LEU A 90 -12.72 -5.43 5.63
C LEU A 90 -12.94 -4.04 5.03
N GLY A 91 -14.03 -3.37 5.40
CA GLY A 91 -14.32 -2.01 4.97
C GLY A 91 -13.20 -1.04 5.37
N SER A 92 -12.73 -1.11 6.61
CA SER A 92 -11.62 -0.28 7.10
C SER A 92 -10.31 -0.57 6.36
N ALA A 93 -10.01 -1.84 6.05
CA ALA A 93 -8.84 -2.22 5.26
C ALA A 93 -8.90 -1.69 3.82
N VAL A 94 -10.07 -1.73 3.18
CA VAL A 94 -10.30 -1.12 1.85
C VAL A 94 -10.11 0.39 1.91
N LEU A 95 -10.70 1.08 2.88
CA LEU A 95 -10.57 2.52 3.05
C LEU A 95 -9.12 2.94 3.36
N LEU A 96 -8.40 2.13 4.16
CA LEU A 96 -6.98 2.32 4.41
C LEU A 96 -6.17 2.19 3.12
N THR A 97 -6.44 1.16 2.32
CA THR A 97 -5.77 0.94 1.02
C THR A 97 -5.97 2.13 0.09
N LEU A 98 -7.18 2.66 0.00
CA LEU A 98 -7.50 3.86 -0.78
C LEU A 98 -6.93 5.14 -0.17
N GLY A 99 -6.59 5.12 1.11
CA GLY A 99 -6.12 6.29 1.84
C GLY A 99 -7.24 7.31 2.09
N PHE A 100 -8.42 6.84 2.44
CA PHE A 100 -9.54 7.66 2.89
C PHE A 100 -9.67 7.59 4.40
N LEU A 101 -9.75 8.74 5.08
CA LEU A 101 -9.63 8.83 6.53
C LEU A 101 -8.47 7.97 7.06
N THR A 102 -7.31 8.10 6.40
CA THR A 102 -6.17 7.20 6.52
C THR A 102 -5.79 6.90 7.96
N ARG A 103 -5.69 7.94 8.80
CA ARG A 103 -5.28 7.77 10.21
C ARG A 103 -6.32 7.02 11.02
N LEU A 104 -7.60 7.28 10.80
CA LEU A 104 -8.70 6.59 11.49
C LEU A 104 -8.71 5.12 11.11
N ASN A 105 -8.67 4.83 9.81
CA ASN A 105 -8.69 3.44 9.33
C ASN A 105 -7.43 2.67 9.69
N SER A 106 -6.25 3.31 9.79
CA SER A 106 -5.05 2.61 10.31
C SER A 106 -5.19 2.20 11.77
N ILE A 107 -5.84 3.04 12.61
CA ILE A 107 -6.15 2.70 14.00
C ILE A 107 -7.14 1.52 14.05
N PHE A 108 -8.23 1.58 13.29
CA PHE A 108 -9.22 0.49 13.25
C PHE A 108 -8.61 -0.83 12.78
N VAL A 109 -7.84 -0.81 11.69
CA VAL A 109 -7.18 -2.00 11.17
C VAL A 109 -6.22 -2.59 12.20
N PHE A 110 -5.42 -1.76 12.88
CA PHE A 110 -4.54 -2.22 13.96
C PHE A 110 -5.33 -2.88 15.10
N LEU A 111 -6.41 -2.24 15.57
CA LEU A 111 -7.24 -2.77 16.66
C LEU A 111 -7.90 -4.12 16.26
N CYS A 112 -8.37 -4.22 15.02
CA CYS A 112 -8.97 -5.45 14.51
C CYS A 112 -7.93 -6.57 14.36
N LEU A 113 -6.75 -6.29 13.78
CA LEU A 113 -5.64 -7.26 13.68
C LEU A 113 -5.22 -7.76 15.06
N ALA A 114 -4.97 -6.85 16.01
CA ALA A 114 -4.63 -7.23 17.37
C ALA A 114 -5.72 -8.13 17.98
N SER A 115 -6.99 -7.84 17.69
CA SER A 115 -8.11 -8.59 18.24
C SER A 115 -8.22 -10.02 17.66
N ILE A 116 -8.11 -10.21 16.34
CA ILE A 116 -8.16 -11.55 15.74
C ILE A 116 -7.00 -12.41 16.20
N GLN A 117 -5.79 -11.85 16.26
CA GLN A 117 -4.61 -12.55 16.70
C GLN A 117 -4.66 -12.93 18.20
N GLN A 118 -5.25 -12.09 19.04
CA GLN A 118 -5.46 -12.40 20.45
C GLN A 118 -6.70 -13.27 20.71
N ARG A 119 -7.65 -13.33 19.77
CA ARG A 119 -8.81 -14.21 19.85
C ARG A 119 -8.43 -15.66 19.58
N ASN A 120 -7.45 -15.90 18.69
CA ASN A 120 -6.99 -17.25 18.38
C ASN A 120 -5.49 -17.24 18.01
N LEU A 121 -4.65 -17.74 18.93
CA LEU A 121 -3.20 -17.79 18.73
C LEU A 121 -2.76 -18.95 17.83
N PHE A 122 -3.59 -19.98 17.67
CA PHE A 122 -3.24 -21.19 16.90
C PHE A 122 -3.19 -20.96 15.39
N ILE A 123 -3.82 -19.88 14.90
CA ILE A 123 -3.80 -19.52 13.48
C ILE A 123 -2.78 -18.42 13.18
N THR A 124 -1.97 -17.99 14.16
CA THR A 124 -1.03 -16.89 14.00
C THR A 124 0.40 -17.40 13.81
N HIS A 125 1.16 -16.67 13.00
CA HIS A 125 2.59 -16.91 12.77
C HIS A 125 3.39 -15.58 12.88
N GLY A 126 4.70 -15.66 12.63
CA GLY A 126 5.58 -14.48 12.76
C GLY A 126 5.20 -13.31 11.85
N GLY A 127 4.70 -13.58 10.64
CA GLY A 127 4.21 -12.55 9.71
C GLY A 127 3.04 -11.76 10.27
N ASP A 128 2.08 -12.42 10.92
CA ASP A 128 0.95 -11.72 11.58
C ASP A 128 1.43 -10.77 12.67
N THR A 129 2.44 -11.20 13.44
CA THR A 129 3.04 -10.35 14.48
C THR A 129 3.73 -9.14 13.85
N PHE A 130 4.49 -9.35 12.77
CA PHE A 130 5.11 -8.28 12.01
C PHE A 130 4.06 -7.31 11.44
N LEU A 131 3.01 -7.81 10.81
CA LEU A 131 1.92 -7.01 10.26
C LEU A 131 1.21 -6.17 11.34
N ARG A 132 1.03 -6.72 12.55
CA ARG A 132 0.45 -5.99 13.68
C ARG A 132 1.36 -4.86 14.18
N VAL A 133 2.64 -5.13 14.39
CA VAL A 133 3.57 -4.11 14.92
C VAL A 133 3.84 -3.02 13.88
N THR A 134 4.00 -3.37 12.60
CA THR A 134 4.08 -2.38 11.52
C THR A 134 2.79 -1.55 11.43
N GLY A 135 1.62 -2.18 11.62
CA GLY A 135 0.33 -1.49 11.70
C GLY A 135 0.28 -0.46 12.83
N PHE A 136 0.86 -0.76 13.97
CA PHE A 136 0.97 0.19 15.08
C PHE A 136 1.76 1.45 14.66
N PHE A 137 2.92 1.30 14.05
CA PHE A 137 3.71 2.45 13.60
C PHE A 137 3.06 3.17 12.42
N LEU A 138 2.32 2.46 11.56
CA LEU A 138 1.60 3.05 10.44
C LEU A 138 0.55 4.08 10.89
N MET A 139 -0.07 3.92 12.07
CA MET A 139 -1.02 4.88 12.63
C MET A 139 -0.40 6.28 12.81
N PHE A 140 0.90 6.36 13.06
CA PHE A 140 1.63 7.60 13.30
C PHE A 140 2.32 8.12 12.03
N ALA A 141 2.44 7.29 11.01
CA ALA A 141 3.12 7.65 9.77
C ALA A 141 2.29 8.64 8.93
N PRO A 142 2.94 9.51 8.16
CA PRO A 142 2.26 10.39 7.21
C PRO A 142 1.77 9.64 5.96
N ALA A 143 1.18 8.45 6.16
CA ALA A 143 0.81 7.52 5.10
C ALA A 143 -0.32 8.03 4.18
N GLY A 144 -1.11 9.03 4.63
CA GLY A 144 -2.12 9.72 3.82
C GLY A 144 -1.60 10.98 3.10
N ALA A 145 -0.30 11.28 3.17
CA ALA A 145 0.27 12.46 2.52
C ALA A 145 0.56 12.26 1.02
N ALA A 146 0.61 11.02 0.54
CA ALA A 146 0.75 10.67 -0.87
C ALA A 146 -0.15 9.48 -1.22
N LEU A 147 -0.43 9.27 -2.51
CA LEU A 147 -1.20 8.13 -3.05
C LEU A 147 -2.53 7.87 -2.28
N SER A 148 -3.28 8.92 -1.93
CA SER A 148 -4.44 8.82 -1.04
C SER A 148 -5.60 9.69 -1.48
N VAL A 149 -6.82 9.24 -1.21
CA VAL A 149 -8.03 10.03 -1.38
C VAL A 149 -8.02 11.25 -0.45
N ASP A 150 -7.48 11.14 0.76
CA ASP A 150 -7.33 12.26 1.69
C ASP A 150 -6.53 13.42 1.06
N ARG A 151 -5.45 13.11 0.33
CA ARG A 151 -4.66 14.11 -0.37
C ARG A 151 -5.45 14.75 -1.51
N LEU A 152 -6.15 13.96 -2.32
CA LEU A 152 -6.99 14.50 -3.40
C LEU A 152 -8.07 15.45 -2.87
N ILE A 153 -8.67 15.12 -1.72
CA ILE A 153 -9.66 16.00 -1.04
C ILE A 153 -8.99 17.30 -0.56
N ARG A 154 -7.77 17.26 -0.01
CA ARG A 154 -7.05 18.47 0.41
C ARG A 154 -6.71 19.36 -0.79
N ILE A 155 -6.26 18.77 -1.89
CA ILE A 155 -6.00 19.50 -3.15
C ILE A 155 -7.30 20.14 -3.68
N TRP A 156 -8.38 19.37 -3.75
CA TRP A 156 -9.68 19.86 -4.20
C TRP A 156 -10.19 21.03 -3.38
N ARG A 157 -9.93 21.01 -2.06
CA ARG A 157 -10.29 22.10 -1.14
C ARG A 157 -9.31 23.29 -1.17
N GLY A 158 -8.32 23.27 -2.04
CA GLY A 158 -7.28 24.32 -2.14
C GLY A 158 -6.30 24.37 -0.96
N LYS A 159 -6.32 23.37 -0.07
CA LYS A 159 -5.46 23.31 1.12
C LYS A 159 -4.06 22.76 0.84
N GLU A 160 -3.85 22.15 -0.31
CA GLU A 160 -2.58 21.54 -0.70
C GLU A 160 -2.35 21.73 -2.21
N GLY A 161 -1.08 21.87 -2.63
CA GLY A 161 -0.70 21.91 -4.04
C GLY A 161 -0.56 20.54 -4.67
N ALA A 162 -0.20 20.51 -5.95
CA ALA A 162 0.04 19.26 -6.67
C ALA A 162 1.33 18.55 -6.23
N GLU A 163 2.31 19.26 -5.70
CA GLU A 163 3.55 18.71 -5.19
C GLU A 163 3.35 18.05 -3.84
N ILE A 164 4.07 16.95 -3.61
CA ILE A 164 4.00 16.21 -2.35
C ILE A 164 4.94 16.90 -1.35
N ALA A 165 4.36 17.49 -0.31
CA ALA A 165 5.14 18.11 0.75
C ALA A 165 5.95 17.05 1.54
N PRO A 166 7.25 17.30 1.79
CA PRO A 166 8.06 16.40 2.61
C PRO A 166 7.53 16.33 4.06
N ARG A 167 7.82 15.23 4.74
CA ARG A 167 7.36 14.94 6.11
C ARG A 167 8.46 14.25 6.90
N PRO A 168 8.49 14.38 8.24
CA PRO A 168 9.40 13.64 9.10
C PRO A 168 9.15 12.12 9.00
N PRO A 169 10.19 11.30 8.77
CA PRO A 169 10.05 9.86 8.51
C PRO A 169 10.11 8.97 9.76
N TRP A 170 10.05 9.50 10.97
CA TRP A 170 10.32 8.74 12.19
C TRP A 170 9.51 7.45 12.31
N ALA A 171 8.22 7.47 11.98
CA ALA A 171 7.38 6.28 12.05
C ALA A 171 7.78 5.25 10.96
N GLN A 172 8.17 5.70 9.75
CA GLN A 172 8.77 4.83 8.73
C GLN A 172 10.07 4.20 9.23
N ARG A 173 10.93 4.98 9.93
CA ARG A 173 12.18 4.46 10.51
C ARG A 173 11.90 3.37 11.55
N MET A 174 10.83 3.49 12.35
CA MET A 174 10.45 2.46 13.31
C MET A 174 10.06 1.14 12.62
N ILE A 175 9.32 1.20 11.51
CA ILE A 175 9.00 0.00 10.71
C ILE A 175 10.26 -0.61 10.10
N GLN A 176 11.20 0.22 9.62
CA GLN A 176 12.48 -0.26 9.11
C GLN A 176 13.31 -0.94 10.22
N PHE A 177 13.33 -0.38 11.43
CA PHE A 177 13.98 -1.01 12.58
C PHE A 177 13.33 -2.33 12.95
N GLU A 178 12.01 -2.42 12.93
CA GLU A 178 11.32 -3.67 13.21
C GLU A 178 11.72 -4.76 12.22
N LEU A 179 11.75 -4.47 10.92
CA LEU A 179 12.23 -5.43 9.93
C LEU A 179 13.68 -5.88 10.21
N SER A 180 14.55 -4.91 10.49
CA SER A 180 15.97 -5.23 10.83
C SER A 180 16.07 -6.06 12.09
N LEU A 181 15.30 -5.73 13.13
CA LEU A 181 15.27 -6.48 14.38
C LEU A 181 14.73 -7.90 14.19
N LEU A 182 13.71 -8.06 13.35
CA LEU A 182 13.15 -9.38 13.00
C LEU A 182 14.25 -10.26 12.40
N TYR A 183 14.94 -9.80 11.36
CA TYR A 183 16.02 -10.57 10.75
C TYR A 183 17.17 -10.85 11.70
N PHE A 184 17.57 -9.86 12.48
CA PHE A 184 18.63 -10.03 13.45
C PHE A 184 18.25 -11.03 14.56
N ALA A 185 17.02 -10.95 15.06
CA ALA A 185 16.52 -11.88 16.06
C ALA A 185 16.44 -13.32 15.52
N THR A 186 15.91 -13.50 14.30
CA THR A 186 15.84 -14.83 13.67
C THR A 186 17.25 -15.40 13.42
N PHE A 187 18.20 -14.58 13.02
CA PHE A 187 19.61 -14.96 12.93
C PHE A 187 20.13 -15.44 14.30
N CYS A 188 19.95 -14.65 15.38
CA CYS A 188 20.41 -15.02 16.72
C CYS A 188 19.81 -16.36 17.18
N TRP A 189 18.51 -16.58 16.99
CA TRP A 189 17.85 -17.84 17.33
C TRP A 189 18.38 -19.04 16.52
N LYS A 190 18.66 -18.82 15.23
CA LYS A 190 19.17 -19.87 14.34
C LYS A 190 20.61 -20.27 14.65
N VAL A 191 21.48 -19.33 15.03
CA VAL A 191 22.88 -19.67 15.37
C VAL A 191 23.02 -20.47 16.69
N GLU A 192 21.99 -20.47 17.53
CA GLU A 192 21.94 -21.34 18.70
C GLU A 192 21.57 -22.79 18.34
N GLY A 193 20.95 -22.99 17.16
CA GLY A 193 20.50 -24.29 16.68
C GLY A 193 21.58 -25.09 15.97
N VAL A 194 21.95 -26.25 16.49
CA VAL A 194 22.96 -27.15 15.92
C VAL A 194 22.74 -27.41 14.42
N PRO A 195 21.53 -27.68 13.91
CA PRO A 195 21.31 -27.93 12.48
C PRO A 195 21.71 -26.77 11.58
N TRP A 196 21.57 -25.54 12.04
CA TRP A 196 21.97 -24.35 11.27
C TRP A 196 23.49 -24.25 11.15
N ILE A 197 24.21 -24.44 12.27
CA ILE A 197 25.67 -24.38 12.30
C ILE A 197 26.29 -25.52 11.49
N GLN A 198 25.72 -26.73 11.58
CA GLN A 198 26.17 -27.88 10.79
C GLN A 198 25.73 -27.80 9.31
N GLY A 199 24.87 -26.88 8.95
CA GLY A 199 24.34 -26.74 7.58
C GLY A 199 23.34 -27.82 7.19
N THR A 200 22.66 -28.43 8.16
CA THR A 200 21.65 -29.46 7.93
C THR A 200 20.20 -28.96 8.08
N ALA A 201 20.01 -27.70 8.44
CA ALA A 201 18.68 -27.15 8.74
C ALA A 201 17.71 -27.27 7.55
N LEU A 202 18.12 -26.92 6.34
CA LEU A 202 17.26 -27.02 5.16
C LEU A 202 16.89 -28.47 4.80
N TYR A 203 17.71 -29.46 5.20
CA TYR A 203 17.34 -30.88 5.06
C TYR A 203 16.05 -31.14 5.83
N TYR A 204 15.99 -30.77 7.10
CA TYR A 204 14.80 -30.97 7.92
C TYR A 204 13.60 -30.15 7.38
N VAL A 205 13.81 -28.89 7.03
CA VAL A 205 12.74 -28.03 6.48
C VAL A 205 12.10 -28.65 5.24
N TYR A 206 12.90 -29.21 4.32
CA TYR A 206 12.39 -29.79 3.08
C TYR A 206 11.85 -31.24 3.22
N HIS A 207 11.88 -31.79 4.43
CA HIS A 207 11.29 -33.11 4.77
C HIS A 207 10.10 -32.97 5.75
N LEU A 208 9.62 -31.73 5.99
CA LEU A 208 8.35 -31.47 6.70
C LEU A 208 7.23 -31.43 5.66
N ASP A 209 6.64 -32.60 5.38
CA ASP A 209 5.63 -32.75 4.32
C ASP A 209 4.42 -31.84 4.53
N GLU A 210 4.03 -31.57 5.79
CA GLU A 210 2.93 -30.68 6.14
C GLU A 210 3.16 -29.23 5.74
N LEU A 211 4.42 -28.82 5.61
CA LEU A 211 4.79 -27.46 5.23
C LEU A 211 5.20 -27.32 3.76
N GLN A 212 5.25 -28.43 3.00
CA GLN A 212 5.61 -28.35 1.59
C GLN A 212 4.44 -27.77 0.76
N ARG A 213 4.75 -26.75 -0.05
CA ARG A 213 3.80 -26.22 -1.04
C ARG A 213 3.98 -26.86 -2.40
N PHE A 214 5.17 -26.77 -2.95
CA PHE A 214 5.53 -27.37 -4.24
C PHE A 214 6.76 -28.25 -4.11
N PRO A 215 6.91 -29.29 -4.97
CA PRO A 215 8.07 -30.17 -4.94
C PRO A 215 9.38 -29.40 -5.15
N VAL A 216 10.31 -29.55 -4.22
CA VAL A 216 11.66 -29.01 -4.37
C VAL A 216 12.41 -29.85 -5.40
N PRO A 217 13.02 -29.25 -6.44
CA PRO A 217 13.77 -29.98 -7.47
C PRO A 217 14.88 -30.85 -6.88
N SER A 218 15.11 -32.03 -7.45
CA SER A 218 16.06 -33.01 -6.92
C SER A 218 17.50 -32.48 -6.78
N TRP A 219 17.93 -31.62 -7.72
CA TRP A 219 19.24 -30.99 -7.64
C TRP A 219 19.37 -30.07 -6.40
N ALA A 220 18.30 -29.40 -5.99
CA ALA A 220 18.29 -28.52 -4.82
C ALA A 220 18.26 -29.30 -3.49
N ARG A 221 17.96 -30.60 -3.53
CA ARG A 221 18.00 -31.51 -2.36
C ARG A 221 19.36 -32.15 -2.13
N SER A 222 20.38 -31.85 -2.94
CA SER A 222 21.72 -32.40 -2.72
C SER A 222 22.30 -31.88 -1.40
N ALA A 223 23.04 -32.73 -0.68
CA ALA A 223 23.60 -32.41 0.64
C ALA A 223 24.46 -31.13 0.62
N ALA A 224 25.21 -30.92 -0.46
CA ALA A 224 26.03 -29.73 -0.63
C ALA A 224 25.18 -28.44 -0.73
N ILE A 225 24.11 -28.46 -1.55
CA ILE A 225 23.22 -27.30 -1.74
C ILE A 225 22.45 -27.00 -0.47
N LEU A 226 21.93 -28.03 0.24
CA LEU A 226 21.23 -27.85 1.50
C LEU A 226 22.13 -27.23 2.57
N ARG A 227 23.39 -27.66 2.62
CA ARG A 227 24.38 -27.10 3.55
C ARG A 227 24.71 -25.65 3.23
N ILE A 228 25.03 -25.36 1.97
CA ILE A 228 25.32 -23.97 1.52
C ILE A 228 24.09 -23.09 1.74
N GLY A 229 22.88 -23.56 1.41
CA GLY A 229 21.65 -22.84 1.61
C GLY A 229 21.35 -22.51 3.08
N SER A 230 21.63 -23.45 4.00
CA SER A 230 21.48 -23.20 5.44
C SER A 230 22.41 -22.08 5.93
N TRP A 231 23.67 -22.11 5.50
CA TRP A 231 24.63 -21.04 5.86
C TRP A 231 24.34 -19.73 5.15
N PHE A 232 23.88 -19.78 3.90
CA PHE A 232 23.44 -18.61 3.16
C PHE A 232 22.27 -17.91 3.86
N ALA A 233 21.27 -18.67 4.36
CA ALA A 233 20.16 -18.11 5.10
C ALA A 233 20.63 -17.34 6.35
N LEU A 234 21.58 -17.92 7.13
CA LEU A 234 22.18 -17.25 8.29
C LEU A 234 22.89 -15.94 7.88
N ALA A 235 23.75 -16.01 6.88
CA ALA A 235 24.53 -14.86 6.41
C ALA A 235 23.60 -13.75 5.87
N LEU A 236 22.54 -14.14 5.14
CA LEU A 236 21.59 -13.19 4.57
C LEU A 236 20.72 -12.53 5.67
N GLU A 237 20.21 -13.28 6.65
CA GLU A 237 19.43 -12.73 7.74
C GLU A 237 20.27 -11.77 8.60
N PHE A 238 21.51 -12.11 8.93
CA PHE A 238 22.42 -11.17 9.56
C PHE A 238 22.61 -9.91 8.71
N SER A 239 22.83 -10.05 7.43
CA SER A 239 23.07 -8.94 6.52
C SER A 239 21.83 -8.04 6.38
N LEU A 240 20.62 -8.61 6.28
CA LEU A 240 19.37 -7.87 6.28
C LEU A 240 19.07 -7.22 7.63
N GLY A 241 19.49 -7.83 8.73
CA GLY A 241 19.35 -7.24 10.07
C GLY A 241 20.28 -6.04 10.31
N VAL A 242 21.51 -6.07 9.81
CA VAL A 242 22.55 -5.11 10.15
C VAL A 242 23.00 -4.27 8.95
N LEU A 243 23.33 -4.92 7.83
CA LEU A 243 23.99 -4.25 6.69
C LEU A 243 23.02 -3.57 5.72
N ILE A 244 21.72 -3.79 5.82
CA ILE A 244 20.69 -3.13 5.00
C ILE A 244 20.72 -1.59 5.14
N TRP A 245 21.26 -1.09 6.24
CA TRP A 245 21.43 0.34 6.49
C TRP A 245 22.59 0.97 5.72
N VAL A 246 23.52 0.16 5.21
CA VAL A 246 24.63 0.58 4.36
C VAL A 246 24.07 0.82 2.95
N LYS A 247 24.15 2.05 2.46
CA LYS A 247 23.50 2.47 1.20
C LYS A 247 23.98 1.66 -0.01
N GLU A 248 25.28 1.37 -0.05
CA GLU A 248 25.95 0.66 -1.14
C GLU A 248 25.53 -0.81 -1.25
N LEU A 249 25.19 -1.43 -0.12
CA LEU A 249 24.79 -2.85 -0.04
C LEU A 249 23.27 -3.03 -0.13
N ARG A 250 22.51 -2.02 0.22
CA ARG A 250 21.05 -2.07 0.43
C ARG A 250 20.30 -2.77 -0.71
N TYR A 251 20.49 -2.32 -1.94
CA TYR A 251 19.72 -2.86 -3.07
C TYR A 251 20.13 -4.29 -3.42
N TYR A 252 21.38 -4.67 -3.23
CA TYR A 252 21.83 -6.07 -3.38
C TYR A 252 21.19 -6.95 -2.32
N LEU A 253 21.13 -6.50 -1.08
CA LEU A 253 20.50 -7.22 0.02
C LEU A 253 18.99 -7.33 -0.16
N LEU A 254 18.31 -6.28 -0.59
CA LEU A 254 16.89 -6.33 -0.92
C LEU A 254 16.59 -7.31 -2.06
N ALA A 255 17.44 -7.35 -3.09
CA ALA A 255 17.29 -8.30 -4.20
C ALA A 255 17.51 -9.74 -3.75
N LEU A 256 18.57 -10.01 -2.96
CA LEU A 256 18.84 -11.34 -2.40
C LEU A 256 17.72 -11.77 -1.42
N GLY A 257 17.25 -10.85 -0.58
CA GLY A 257 16.12 -11.09 0.32
C GLY A 257 14.84 -11.42 -0.44
N LEU A 258 14.54 -10.69 -1.53
CA LEU A 258 13.40 -10.99 -2.40
C LEU A 258 13.50 -12.40 -2.98
N LEU A 259 14.66 -12.79 -3.54
CA LEU A 259 14.88 -14.13 -4.08
C LEU A 259 14.75 -15.22 -3.00
N PHE A 260 15.28 -14.96 -1.80
CA PHE A 260 15.17 -15.82 -0.65
C PHE A 260 13.70 -16.06 -0.26
N HIS A 261 12.93 -15.00 -0.04
CA HIS A 261 11.51 -15.08 0.33
C HIS A 261 10.66 -15.71 -0.78
N VAL A 262 10.91 -15.41 -2.06
CA VAL A 262 10.23 -16.07 -3.19
C VAL A 262 10.55 -17.57 -3.22
N SER A 263 11.78 -17.98 -2.88
CA SER A 263 12.14 -19.40 -2.81
C SER A 263 11.44 -20.12 -1.64
N LEU A 264 11.25 -19.43 -0.51
CA LEU A 264 10.48 -19.95 0.62
C LEU A 264 8.99 -20.02 0.30
N GLU A 265 8.42 -18.98 -0.34
CA GLU A 265 7.01 -18.98 -0.81
C GLU A 265 6.73 -20.13 -1.79
N TYR A 266 7.72 -20.48 -2.64
CA TYR A 266 7.62 -21.64 -3.52
C TYR A 266 7.64 -22.96 -2.74
N SER A 267 8.54 -23.09 -1.77
CA SER A 267 8.82 -24.37 -1.11
C SER A 267 7.96 -24.63 0.13
N LEU A 268 7.51 -23.57 0.83
CA LEU A 268 6.80 -23.68 2.10
C LEU A 268 5.36 -23.16 2.02
N ASN A 269 4.46 -23.89 2.64
CA ASN A 269 3.06 -23.50 2.75
C ASN A 269 2.81 -22.74 4.07
N VAL A 270 3.37 -21.52 4.15
CA VAL A 270 3.08 -20.58 5.25
C VAL A 270 2.34 -19.38 4.64
N PRO A 271 0.99 -19.38 4.70
CA PRO A 271 0.20 -18.36 4.02
C PRO A 271 0.58 -16.95 4.46
N MET A 272 0.70 -16.03 3.49
CA MET A 272 0.96 -14.59 3.66
C MET A 272 2.31 -14.22 4.30
N PHE A 273 3.01 -15.11 5.00
CA PHE A 273 4.20 -14.81 5.78
C PHE A 273 5.28 -14.06 4.96
N GLU A 274 5.61 -14.57 3.80
CA GLU A 274 6.66 -14.01 2.95
C GLU A 274 6.26 -12.61 2.41
N TRP A 275 4.99 -12.46 2.05
CA TRP A 275 4.46 -11.19 1.54
C TRP A 275 4.39 -10.11 2.62
N ASP A 276 4.06 -10.49 3.86
CA ASP A 276 4.03 -9.57 5.00
C ASP A 276 5.42 -8.96 5.22
N ILE A 277 6.46 -9.80 5.24
CA ILE A 277 7.85 -9.35 5.41
C ILE A 277 8.32 -8.51 4.22
N LEU A 278 8.11 -8.99 2.99
CA LEU A 278 8.51 -8.29 1.76
C LEU A 278 7.85 -6.92 1.60
N SER A 279 6.65 -6.74 2.17
CA SER A 279 5.93 -5.46 2.10
C SER A 279 6.76 -4.28 2.59
N ALA A 280 7.57 -4.48 3.64
CA ALA A 280 8.37 -3.43 4.24
C ALA A 280 9.65 -3.09 3.45
N TYR A 281 10.05 -3.90 2.46
CA TYR A 281 11.21 -3.61 1.61
C TYR A 281 11.07 -2.27 0.88
N VAL A 282 9.85 -1.90 0.51
CA VAL A 282 9.59 -0.63 -0.17
C VAL A 282 10.01 0.59 0.65
N LEU A 283 10.02 0.47 1.98
CA LEU A 283 10.44 1.55 2.89
C LEU A 283 11.94 1.85 2.82
N PHE A 284 12.76 0.89 2.36
CA PHE A 284 14.19 1.05 2.18
C PHE A 284 14.57 1.60 0.81
N ILE A 285 13.60 1.72 -0.13
CA ILE A 285 13.84 2.31 -1.45
C ILE A 285 13.85 3.84 -1.32
N GLU A 286 14.86 4.49 -1.87
CA GLU A 286 14.95 5.94 -1.84
C GLU A 286 13.83 6.58 -2.70
N PRO A 287 13.22 7.68 -2.25
CA PRO A 287 12.14 8.34 -3.01
C PRO A 287 12.53 8.72 -4.44
N ALA A 288 13.80 9.06 -4.66
CA ALA A 288 14.34 9.38 -5.99
C ALA A 288 14.31 8.17 -6.93
N ASP A 289 14.62 6.98 -6.40
CA ASP A 289 14.62 5.73 -7.17
C ASP A 289 13.21 5.26 -7.47
N LEU A 290 12.27 5.34 -6.50
CA LEU A 290 10.86 5.13 -6.77
C LEU A 290 10.35 6.03 -7.90
N SER A 291 10.74 7.31 -7.87
CA SER A 291 10.38 8.26 -8.91
C SER A 291 11.00 7.93 -10.26
N ARG A 292 12.22 7.36 -10.29
CA ARG A 292 12.91 6.90 -11.50
C ARG A 292 12.20 5.68 -12.10
N VAL A 293 11.90 4.68 -11.29
CA VAL A 293 11.15 3.49 -11.70
C VAL A 293 9.78 3.89 -12.23
N TRP A 294 9.09 4.79 -11.53
CA TRP A 294 7.77 5.28 -11.96
C TRP A 294 7.83 6.00 -13.31
N ARG A 295 8.84 6.85 -13.54
CA ARG A 295 9.05 7.50 -14.85
C ARG A 295 9.26 6.49 -15.97
N TRP A 296 10.03 5.44 -15.71
CA TRP A 296 10.27 4.39 -16.70
C TRP A 296 8.99 3.61 -17.04
N ILE A 297 8.19 3.23 -16.03
CA ILE A 297 6.88 2.60 -16.23
C ILE A 297 5.95 3.53 -17.01
N SER A 298 5.89 4.81 -16.61
CA SER A 298 5.04 5.82 -17.25
C SER A 298 5.40 6.04 -18.72
N ALA A 299 6.69 6.08 -19.05
CA ALA A 299 7.15 6.22 -20.44
C ALA A 299 6.72 5.03 -21.31
N ARG A 300 6.74 3.81 -20.78
CA ARG A 300 6.25 2.61 -21.49
C ARG A 300 4.73 2.59 -21.61
N ALA A 301 4.02 2.90 -20.55
CA ALA A 301 2.55 2.97 -20.56
C ALA A 301 2.03 4.09 -21.48
N ALA A 302 2.82 5.14 -21.68
CA ALA A 302 2.45 6.27 -22.52
C ALA A 302 2.13 5.88 -23.98
N SER A 303 2.76 4.82 -24.51
CA SER A 303 2.48 4.32 -25.87
C SER A 303 1.07 3.70 -26.03
N HIS A 304 0.45 3.30 -24.92
CA HIS A 304 -0.89 2.70 -24.89
C HIS A 304 -2.00 3.69 -24.51
N LEU A 305 -1.62 4.90 -24.09
CA LEU A 305 -2.56 5.97 -23.74
C LEU A 305 -2.79 6.90 -24.94
N GLY A 306 -3.91 7.62 -24.92
CA GLY A 306 -4.24 8.62 -25.94
C GLY A 306 -3.18 9.73 -26.07
N GLU A 307 -3.29 10.55 -27.11
CA GLU A 307 -2.39 11.70 -27.31
C GLU A 307 -2.41 12.66 -26.10
N PRO A 308 -1.24 13.29 -25.76
CA PRO A 308 -1.15 14.22 -24.65
C PRO A 308 -2.16 15.37 -24.80
N VAL A 309 -2.65 15.86 -23.69
CA VAL A 309 -3.58 17.00 -23.64
C VAL A 309 -2.99 18.15 -22.85
N THR A 310 -3.41 19.38 -23.16
CA THR A 310 -3.02 20.57 -22.41
C THR A 310 -4.22 21.09 -21.63
N VAL A 311 -4.08 21.19 -20.31
CA VAL A 311 -5.05 21.84 -19.42
C VAL A 311 -4.70 23.31 -19.32
N ILE A 312 -5.59 24.17 -19.81
CA ILE A 312 -5.43 25.62 -19.78
C ILE A 312 -6.42 26.17 -18.75
N TYR A 313 -5.94 27.02 -17.84
CA TYR A 313 -6.74 27.55 -16.74
C TYR A 313 -6.31 28.97 -16.36
N ASP A 314 -7.21 29.74 -15.75
CA ASP A 314 -6.85 31.03 -15.11
C ASP A 314 -6.32 30.76 -13.70
N GLY A 315 -5.01 30.90 -13.51
CA GLY A 315 -4.32 30.69 -12.24
C GLY A 315 -4.69 31.70 -11.14
N GLY A 316 -5.41 32.78 -11.47
CA GLY A 316 -5.97 33.71 -10.50
C GLY A 316 -7.26 33.24 -9.85
N ALA A 317 -7.98 32.32 -10.50
CA ALA A 317 -9.18 31.76 -9.95
C ALA A 317 -8.82 30.54 -9.07
N GLU A 318 -9.01 30.65 -7.75
CA GLU A 318 -8.60 29.60 -6.80
C GLU A 318 -9.22 28.22 -7.11
N HIS A 319 -10.50 28.18 -7.47
CA HIS A 319 -11.19 26.95 -7.82
C HIS A 319 -10.63 26.30 -9.09
N LEU A 320 -10.22 27.07 -10.12
CA LEU A 320 -9.61 26.54 -11.33
C LEU A 320 -8.18 26.04 -11.05
N ARG A 321 -7.44 26.74 -10.21
CA ARG A 321 -6.12 26.32 -9.74
C ARG A 321 -6.20 25.01 -8.96
N ALA A 322 -7.20 24.86 -8.06
CA ALA A 322 -7.44 23.62 -7.32
C ALA A 322 -7.80 22.46 -8.27
N GLN A 323 -8.65 22.68 -9.26
CA GLN A 323 -8.99 21.68 -10.27
C GLN A 323 -7.78 21.28 -11.12
N ALA A 324 -6.97 22.24 -11.57
CA ALA A 324 -5.75 21.96 -12.32
C ALA A 324 -4.74 21.17 -11.49
N ASN A 325 -4.56 21.51 -10.21
CA ASN A 325 -3.72 20.77 -9.27
C ASN A 325 -4.23 19.34 -9.03
N LEU A 326 -5.55 19.14 -8.96
CA LEU A 326 -6.16 17.82 -8.86
C LEU A 326 -5.85 16.97 -10.09
N LEU A 327 -6.03 17.52 -11.31
CA LEU A 327 -5.69 16.81 -12.54
C LEU A 327 -4.19 16.51 -12.62
N ARG A 328 -3.34 17.44 -12.14
CA ARG A 328 -1.88 17.21 -12.05
C ARG A 328 -1.53 16.09 -11.08
N ALA A 329 -2.22 15.99 -9.93
CA ALA A 329 -2.04 14.91 -8.97
C ALA A 329 -2.54 13.54 -9.49
N LEU A 330 -3.53 13.53 -10.38
CA LEU A 330 -4.08 12.35 -11.05
C LEU A 330 -3.30 11.94 -12.30
N ASP A 331 -2.41 12.81 -12.80
CA ASP A 331 -1.59 12.54 -13.99
C ASP A 331 -0.37 11.66 -13.65
N VAL A 332 -0.66 10.42 -13.27
CA VAL A 332 0.35 9.42 -12.90
C VAL A 332 1.27 9.04 -14.06
N PHE A 333 0.83 9.21 -15.31
CA PHE A 333 1.57 8.87 -16.53
C PHE A 333 2.18 10.07 -17.24
N ARG A 334 2.06 11.29 -16.67
CA ARG A 334 2.62 12.53 -17.22
C ARG A 334 2.20 12.81 -18.65
N ARG A 335 0.91 12.65 -18.91
CA ARG A 335 0.30 12.88 -20.24
C ARG A 335 -0.41 14.23 -20.34
N VAL A 336 -0.35 15.04 -19.29
CA VAL A 336 -1.03 16.33 -19.24
C VAL A 336 0.00 17.46 -19.07
N THR A 337 -0.02 18.43 -19.96
CA THR A 337 0.67 19.71 -19.81
C THR A 337 -0.28 20.73 -19.20
N PHE A 338 0.26 21.70 -18.46
CA PHE A 338 -0.55 22.71 -17.78
C PHE A 338 -0.08 24.11 -18.17
N ALA A 339 -1.01 24.97 -18.60
CA ALA A 339 -0.74 26.33 -19.02
C ALA A 339 -1.65 27.30 -18.30
N ASP A 340 -1.06 28.34 -17.68
CA ASP A 340 -1.79 29.43 -17.06
C ASP A 340 -2.04 30.53 -18.11
N LEU A 341 -3.31 30.94 -18.26
CA LEU A 341 -3.72 32.00 -19.17
C LEU A 341 -3.03 33.34 -18.89
N ARG A 342 -2.50 33.54 -17.70
CA ARG A 342 -1.81 34.77 -17.30
C ARG A 342 -0.35 34.82 -17.75
N SER A 343 0.27 33.65 -17.90
CA SER A 343 1.71 33.52 -18.20
C SER A 343 2.00 33.12 -19.65
N ALA A 344 1.02 32.65 -20.40
CA ALA A 344 1.19 32.14 -21.74
C ALA A 344 0.32 32.89 -22.76
N SER A 345 0.92 33.45 -23.82
CA SER A 345 0.19 33.98 -24.98
C SER A 345 -0.34 32.83 -25.82
N ILE A 346 -1.38 32.14 -25.32
CA ILE A 346 -2.00 31.05 -26.05
C ILE A 346 -3.13 31.59 -26.89
N PRO A 347 -3.13 31.40 -28.22
CA PRO A 347 -4.24 31.79 -29.06
C PRO A 347 -5.46 30.94 -28.74
N ILE A 348 -6.40 31.50 -27.99
CA ILE A 348 -7.65 30.80 -27.64
C ILE A 348 -8.75 31.39 -28.53
N SER A 349 -9.53 30.49 -29.15
CA SER A 349 -10.74 30.87 -29.89
C SER A 349 -11.68 31.74 -29.01
N SER A 350 -12.31 32.75 -29.57
CA SER A 350 -13.23 33.66 -28.88
C SER A 350 -14.45 32.98 -28.23
N ASN A 351 -14.73 31.74 -28.59
CA ASN A 351 -15.91 30.98 -28.14
C ASN A 351 -15.69 30.16 -26.83
N VAL A 352 -14.60 30.39 -26.11
CA VAL A 352 -14.24 29.55 -24.93
C VAL A 352 -14.49 30.32 -23.64
N ASP A 353 -15.24 29.69 -22.69
CA ASP A 353 -15.51 30.27 -21.38
C ASP A 353 -14.24 30.21 -20.49
N ARG A 354 -13.61 31.35 -20.23
CA ARG A 354 -12.41 31.46 -19.40
C ARG A 354 -12.63 31.13 -17.91
N LYS A 355 -13.89 31.04 -17.47
CA LYS A 355 -14.28 30.66 -16.11
C LYS A 355 -14.29 29.13 -15.89
N ARG A 356 -13.89 28.36 -16.88
CA ARG A 356 -13.83 26.89 -16.82
C ARG A 356 -12.47 26.39 -17.30
N LEU A 357 -12.10 25.18 -16.86
CA LEU A 357 -10.94 24.48 -17.43
C LEU A 357 -11.15 24.26 -18.93
N ILE A 358 -10.12 24.51 -19.69
CA ILE A 358 -10.05 24.24 -21.13
C ILE A 358 -9.09 23.06 -21.32
N ILE A 359 -9.56 22.02 -21.99
CA ILE A 359 -8.73 20.87 -22.34
C ILE A 359 -8.43 20.99 -23.85
N ALA A 360 -7.23 21.42 -24.16
CA ALA A 360 -6.75 21.47 -25.54
C ALA A 360 -6.25 20.10 -25.98
N THR A 361 -6.79 19.60 -27.09
CA THR A 361 -6.40 18.37 -27.75
C THR A 361 -5.96 18.72 -29.18
N PRO A 362 -5.25 17.83 -29.90
CA PRO A 362 -4.92 18.07 -31.31
C PRO A 362 -6.15 18.35 -32.19
N SER A 363 -7.32 17.84 -31.81
CA SER A 363 -8.59 18.05 -32.51
C SER A 363 -9.35 19.32 -32.07
N GLY A 364 -8.76 20.18 -31.20
CA GLY A 364 -9.34 21.43 -30.73
C GLY A 364 -9.57 21.51 -29.23
N ALA A 365 -10.03 22.68 -28.77
CA ALA A 365 -10.31 22.97 -27.37
C ALA A 365 -11.69 22.41 -26.96
N ARG A 366 -11.76 21.81 -25.76
CA ARG A 366 -12.98 21.21 -25.19
C ARG A 366 -13.16 21.68 -23.77
N GLN A 367 -14.40 21.82 -23.34
CA GLN A 367 -14.76 22.27 -21.99
C GLN A 367 -15.87 21.40 -21.39
N GLY A 368 -16.09 21.54 -20.10
CA GLY A 368 -17.14 20.82 -19.37
C GLY A 368 -17.00 19.31 -19.51
N PHE A 369 -18.08 18.62 -19.80
CA PHE A 369 -18.09 17.16 -19.91
C PHE A 369 -17.22 16.62 -21.05
N GLU A 370 -17.20 17.28 -22.22
CA GLU A 370 -16.34 16.89 -23.34
C GLU A 370 -14.86 17.05 -23.00
N GLY A 371 -14.51 18.09 -22.22
CA GLY A 371 -13.16 18.29 -21.67
C GLY A 371 -12.79 17.18 -20.70
N LEU A 372 -13.68 16.83 -19.75
CA LEU A 372 -13.46 15.74 -18.79
C LEU A 372 -13.26 14.39 -19.52
N ARG A 373 -14.06 14.12 -20.54
CA ARG A 373 -13.93 12.91 -21.36
C ARG A 373 -12.60 12.87 -22.12
N ALA A 374 -12.15 14.01 -22.64
CA ALA A 374 -10.84 14.11 -23.30
C ALA A 374 -9.69 13.87 -22.31
N ALA A 375 -9.76 14.47 -21.12
CA ALA A 375 -8.79 14.25 -20.04
C ALA A 375 -8.79 12.79 -19.57
N ALA A 376 -9.94 12.15 -19.43
CA ALA A 376 -10.05 10.76 -19.00
C ALA A 376 -9.38 9.75 -19.96
N ARG A 377 -9.20 10.09 -21.24
CA ARG A 377 -8.47 9.22 -22.18
C ARG A 377 -6.99 9.05 -21.81
N VAL A 378 -6.41 10.06 -21.17
CA VAL A 378 -5.00 10.08 -20.77
C VAL A 378 -4.79 9.96 -19.25
N LEU A 379 -5.87 10.10 -18.47
CA LEU A 379 -5.88 10.00 -17.01
C LEU A 379 -6.75 8.80 -16.56
N PRO A 380 -6.19 7.57 -16.50
CA PRO A 380 -6.97 6.38 -16.12
C PRO A 380 -7.67 6.47 -14.78
N LEU A 381 -7.08 7.21 -13.81
CA LEU A 381 -7.71 7.42 -12.50
C LEU A 381 -9.02 8.23 -12.57
N LEU A 382 -9.34 8.88 -13.70
CA LEU A 382 -10.63 9.53 -13.92
C LEU A 382 -11.70 8.57 -14.49
N TRP A 383 -11.37 7.38 -14.92
CA TRP A 383 -12.32 6.44 -15.53
C TRP A 383 -13.54 6.15 -14.64
N PRO A 384 -13.40 5.91 -13.31
CA PRO A 384 -14.56 5.69 -12.45
C PRO A 384 -15.56 6.84 -12.44
N LEU A 385 -15.09 8.08 -12.69
CA LEU A 385 -15.94 9.26 -12.78
C LEU A 385 -16.51 9.49 -14.19
N ALA A 386 -15.78 9.08 -15.22
CA ALA A 386 -16.18 9.27 -16.61
C ALA A 386 -17.25 8.27 -17.08
N ILE A 387 -17.24 7.03 -16.58
CA ILE A 387 -18.19 5.97 -16.94
C ILE A 387 -19.63 6.32 -16.56
N PRO A 388 -19.97 6.69 -15.31
CA PRO A 388 -21.34 7.06 -14.94
C PRO A 388 -21.87 8.29 -15.69
N ALA A 389 -20.96 9.22 -16.01
CA ALA A 389 -21.30 10.43 -16.76
C ALA A 389 -21.56 10.13 -18.26
N ALA A 390 -20.90 9.12 -18.84
CA ALA A 390 -21.18 8.64 -20.20
C ALA A 390 -22.55 7.95 -20.30
N LEU A 391 -22.94 7.19 -19.29
CA LEU A 391 -24.23 6.48 -19.23
C LEU A 391 -25.43 7.45 -19.09
N ARG A 392 -25.26 8.62 -18.48
CA ARG A 392 -26.32 9.64 -18.38
C ARG A 392 -26.65 10.31 -19.71
N LYS A 393 -25.74 10.33 -20.68
CA LYS A 393 -25.95 10.95 -22.00
C LYS A 393 -26.76 10.10 -22.98
N VAL A 394 -27.08 8.86 -22.66
CA VAL A 394 -27.84 7.92 -23.53
C VAL A 394 -29.37 8.11 -23.40
N ARG A 395 -29.87 9.01 -22.55
CA ARG A 395 -31.29 9.37 -22.62
C ARG A 395 -31.50 10.45 -23.69
N PRO A 396 -32.17 10.15 -24.82
CA PRO A 396 -32.56 11.17 -25.77
C PRO A 396 -33.51 12.16 -25.08
N PRO A 397 -33.45 13.45 -25.40
CA PRO A 397 -34.45 14.40 -24.91
C PRO A 397 -35.80 13.90 -25.43
N GLY A 398 -36.74 13.68 -24.50
CA GLY A 398 -38.10 13.23 -24.82
C GLY A 398 -38.70 14.14 -25.86
N GLY A 399 -39.02 13.55 -27.02
CA GLY A 399 -39.76 14.20 -28.06
C GLY A 399 -41.15 14.54 -27.51
N SER A 400 -41.40 15.83 -27.26
CA SER A 400 -42.74 16.33 -27.09
C SER A 400 -43.47 16.29 -28.43
N SER A 401 -44.13 15.16 -28.74
CA SER A 401 -45.14 15.15 -29.79
C SER A 401 -46.33 16.00 -29.33
N ARG A 402 -46.29 17.28 -29.73
CA ARG A 402 -47.53 18.07 -29.81
C ARG A 402 -48.40 17.45 -30.90
N LEU A 403 -49.33 16.61 -30.53
CA LEU A 403 -50.49 16.30 -31.36
C LEU A 403 -51.32 17.56 -31.50
N ALA A 404 -51.14 18.27 -32.62
CA ALA A 404 -52.07 19.27 -33.06
C ALA A 404 -53.38 18.57 -33.39
N LYS A 405 -54.42 18.77 -32.60
CA LYS A 405 -55.82 18.56 -33.02
C LYS A 405 -56.16 19.69 -33.97
N LYS A 406 -56.45 19.35 -35.20
CA LYS A 406 -57.30 20.11 -36.12
C LYS A 406 -58.63 19.41 -36.20
N ASN A 407 -59.66 20.19 -35.86
CA ASN A 407 -61.06 20.09 -36.23
C ASN A 407 -61.69 18.70 -36.37
#